data_b16eb2803a0acda391df2777e49eae40
#
_entry.id   b16eb2803a0acda391df2777e49eae40
#
_cell.length_a   1.000
_cell.length_b   1.000
_cell.length_c   1.000
_cell.angle_alpha   90.00
_cell.angle_beta   90.00
_cell.angle_gamma   90.00
#
_symmetry.space_group_name_H-M   'P 1'
#
loop_
_entity.id
_entity.type
_entity.pdbx_description
1 polymer ?
#
loop_
_entity_poly.entity_id
_entity_poly.type
_entity_poly.pdbx_seq_one_letter_code
_entity_poly.pdbx_strand_id
1 'polypeptide(L)'
;MKQLALAALLMLTACTGKPALDDPNLSTRALNLEEFFQGDLVAYGQFQDVLGEVRRRFEVKINGTWDGETLRLVEDFVYEDGSTEQRIWLLEKLDEQRWQSTADGVIGIATGEERGDVFNWAYTIDLPVGQGETLRVSFDDWMWLLSDDRLLNRAYMKRLGVTIGEVIIYFERV
;
A
#
# COMPACT_ATOMS: atom_id res chain seq x y z
N MET A 1 55.33 6.81 24.32
CA MET A 1 54.58 7.29 23.14
C MET A 1 53.45 6.30 22.93
N LYS A 2 52.20 6.65 23.36
CA LYS A 2 51.03 5.81 23.20
C LYS A 2 50.30 6.27 21.94
N GLN A 3 50.27 5.42 20.91
CA GLN A 3 49.46 5.66 19.71
C GLN A 3 48.02 5.38 20.03
N LEU A 4 47.16 6.42 20.02
CA LEU A 4 45.70 6.27 20.00
C LEU A 4 45.29 5.91 18.54
N ALA A 5 44.82 4.67 18.37
CA ALA A 5 44.13 4.26 17.16
C ALA A 5 42.69 4.81 17.23
N LEU A 6 42.40 5.83 16.42
CA LEU A 6 41.05 6.38 16.22
C LEU A 6 40.32 5.49 15.24
N ALA A 7 39.48 4.59 15.76
CA ALA A 7 38.59 3.79 14.94
C ALA A 7 37.46 4.68 14.40
N ALA A 8 37.54 5.07 13.14
CA ALA A 8 36.45 5.74 12.43
C ALA A 8 35.33 4.74 12.15
N LEU A 9 34.26 4.81 12.93
CA LEU A 9 33.01 4.08 12.69
C LEU A 9 32.32 4.69 11.48
N LEU A 10 32.53 4.14 10.30
CA LEU A 10 31.77 4.46 9.09
C LEU A 10 30.31 4.01 9.32
N MET A 11 29.45 4.95 9.68
CA MET A 11 28.00 4.77 9.59
C MET A 11 27.63 4.69 8.11
N LEU A 12 27.48 3.50 7.58
CA LEU A 12 26.79 3.24 6.32
C LEU A 12 25.30 3.59 6.54
N THR A 13 24.93 4.84 6.31
CA THR A 13 23.53 5.20 6.12
C THR A 13 23.10 4.60 4.80
N ALA A 14 22.52 3.41 4.82
CA ALA A 14 21.77 2.88 3.71
C ALA A 14 20.61 3.84 3.46
N CYS A 15 20.74 4.76 2.51
CA CYS A 15 19.63 5.54 1.99
C CYS A 15 18.71 4.57 1.26
N THR A 16 17.75 4.01 1.95
CA THR A 16 16.57 3.40 1.30
C THR A 16 15.72 4.56 0.81
N GLY A 17 15.96 4.98 -0.44
CA GLY A 17 15.11 5.98 -1.09
C GLY A 17 13.67 5.47 -1.11
N LYS A 18 12.75 6.30 -0.62
CA LYS A 18 11.32 6.09 -0.79
C LYS A 18 10.84 6.95 -1.94
N PRO A 19 9.76 6.56 -2.63
CA PRO A 19 9.08 7.43 -3.58
C PRO A 19 8.64 8.73 -2.90
N ALA A 20 8.46 9.77 -3.68
CA ALA A 20 7.93 11.05 -3.23
C ALA A 20 6.92 11.57 -4.27
N LEU A 21 5.91 12.30 -3.79
CA LEU A 21 4.86 12.85 -4.66
C LEU A 21 5.38 13.94 -5.63
N ASP A 22 6.56 14.48 -5.38
CA ASP A 22 7.25 15.44 -6.24
C ASP A 22 8.29 14.80 -7.17
N ASP A 23 8.40 13.45 -7.17
CA ASP A 23 9.15 12.73 -8.18
C ASP A 23 8.57 13.01 -9.58
N PRO A 24 9.39 13.00 -10.65
CA PRO A 24 8.89 13.19 -12.00
C PRO A 24 7.83 12.15 -12.35
N ASN A 25 6.73 12.61 -12.97
CA ASN A 25 5.72 11.70 -13.50
C ASN A 25 6.32 10.76 -14.54
N LEU A 26 5.96 9.48 -14.47
CA LEU A 26 6.42 8.45 -15.39
C LEU A 26 5.53 8.38 -16.64
N SER A 27 4.33 8.98 -16.57
CA SER A 27 3.32 8.97 -17.61
C SER A 27 2.72 10.37 -17.79
N THR A 28 2.12 10.63 -18.96
CA THR A 28 1.29 11.83 -19.21
C THR A 28 -0.15 11.63 -18.76
N ARG A 29 -0.51 10.43 -18.26
CA ARG A 29 -1.82 10.12 -17.70
C ARG A 29 -1.92 10.70 -16.29
N ALA A 30 -3.13 11.05 -15.89
CA ALA A 30 -3.45 11.29 -14.49
C ALA A 30 -4.14 10.05 -13.91
N LEU A 31 -3.76 9.66 -12.73
CA LEU A 31 -4.50 8.68 -11.95
C LEU A 31 -5.67 9.42 -11.30
N ASN A 32 -6.88 9.01 -11.65
CA ASN A 32 -8.11 9.35 -10.93
C ASN A 32 -8.55 8.10 -10.20
N LEU A 33 -8.44 8.08 -8.89
CA LEU A 33 -8.64 6.88 -8.09
C LEU A 33 -10.05 6.31 -8.26
N GLU A 34 -11.08 7.17 -8.23
CA GLU A 34 -12.47 6.82 -8.43
C GLU A 34 -12.75 6.22 -9.80
N GLU A 35 -12.09 6.73 -10.85
CA GLU A 35 -12.27 6.21 -12.20
C GLU A 35 -11.57 4.85 -12.38
N PHE A 36 -10.36 4.72 -11.81
CA PHE A 36 -9.58 3.48 -11.92
C PHE A 36 -10.25 2.33 -11.18
N PHE A 37 -10.71 2.56 -9.95
CA PHE A 37 -11.28 1.52 -9.10
C PHE A 37 -12.78 1.31 -9.27
N GLN A 38 -13.46 2.08 -10.12
CA GLN A 38 -14.88 1.84 -10.40
C GLN A 38 -15.08 0.61 -11.29
N GLY A 39 -15.95 -0.32 -10.86
CA GLY A 39 -16.26 -1.58 -11.55
C GLY A 39 -15.50 -2.76 -10.96
N ASP A 40 -15.24 -3.77 -11.79
CA ASP A 40 -14.60 -5.00 -11.36
C ASP A 40 -13.11 -4.98 -11.71
N LEU A 41 -12.28 -5.37 -10.75
CA LEU A 41 -10.84 -5.51 -10.89
C LEU A 41 -10.39 -6.85 -10.29
N VAL A 42 -9.24 -7.30 -10.75
CA VAL A 42 -8.49 -8.38 -10.11
C VAL A 42 -7.11 -7.85 -9.71
N ALA A 43 -6.61 -8.29 -8.57
CA ALA A 43 -5.27 -7.95 -8.13
C ALA A 43 -4.51 -9.20 -7.69
N TYR A 44 -3.20 -9.20 -7.96
CA TYR A 44 -2.28 -10.26 -7.59
C TYR A 44 -1.18 -9.68 -6.74
N GLY A 45 -0.97 -10.21 -5.55
CA GLY A 45 -0.02 -9.65 -4.62
C GLY A 45 0.80 -10.68 -3.85
N GLN A 46 1.90 -10.17 -3.32
CA GLN A 46 2.72 -10.93 -2.39
C GLN A 46 3.25 -10.04 -1.26
N PHE A 47 3.36 -10.62 -0.07
CA PHE A 47 4.13 -10.06 1.03
C PHE A 47 5.51 -10.70 1.05
N GLN A 48 6.55 -9.85 1.14
CA GLN A 48 7.93 -10.29 1.38
C GLN A 48 8.53 -9.54 2.57
N ASP A 49 9.36 -10.25 3.33
CA ASP A 49 10.01 -9.66 4.49
C ASP A 49 11.24 -8.82 4.09
N VAL A 50 11.91 -8.22 5.08
CA VAL A 50 13.10 -7.38 4.86
C VAL A 50 14.30 -8.11 4.27
N LEU A 51 14.29 -9.45 4.27
CA LEU A 51 15.32 -10.28 3.64
C LEU A 51 14.98 -10.61 2.18
N GLY A 52 13.80 -10.16 1.71
CA GLY A 52 13.31 -10.44 0.36
C GLY A 52 12.63 -11.81 0.23
N GLU A 53 12.42 -12.53 1.33
CA GLU A 53 11.72 -13.82 1.29
C GLU A 53 10.22 -13.62 1.15
N VAL A 54 9.61 -14.23 0.13
CA VAL A 54 8.16 -14.22 -0.06
C VAL A 54 7.51 -15.09 1.02
N ARG A 55 6.67 -14.50 1.83
CA ARG A 55 6.00 -15.11 2.97
C ARG A 55 4.57 -15.49 2.69
N ARG A 56 3.89 -14.77 1.80
CA ARG A 56 2.48 -15.00 1.47
C ARG A 56 2.16 -14.44 0.09
N ARG A 57 1.33 -15.15 -0.67
CA ARG A 57 0.75 -14.67 -1.93
C ARG A 57 -0.77 -14.70 -1.85
N PHE A 58 -1.40 -13.87 -2.66
CA PHE A 58 -2.85 -13.76 -2.70
C PHE A 58 -3.34 -13.23 -4.05
N GLU A 59 -4.59 -13.57 -4.35
CA GLU A 59 -5.42 -12.94 -5.37
C GLU A 59 -6.53 -12.17 -4.67
N VAL A 60 -6.94 -11.05 -5.24
CA VAL A 60 -8.05 -10.23 -4.72
C VAL A 60 -9.01 -9.94 -5.85
N LYS A 61 -10.28 -10.25 -5.66
CA LYS A 61 -11.36 -9.73 -6.49
C LYS A 61 -11.87 -8.46 -5.85
N ILE A 62 -11.95 -7.40 -6.64
CA ILE A 62 -12.31 -6.08 -6.15
C ILE A 62 -13.53 -5.61 -6.93
N ASN A 63 -14.54 -5.12 -6.21
CA ASN A 63 -15.67 -4.42 -6.79
C ASN A 63 -15.73 -3.01 -6.20
N GLY A 64 -15.55 -2.01 -7.07
CA GLY A 64 -15.56 -0.61 -6.72
C GLY A 64 -16.82 0.10 -7.16
N THR A 65 -17.41 0.91 -6.28
CA THR A 65 -18.57 1.75 -6.59
C THR A 65 -18.30 3.19 -6.15
N TRP A 66 -18.54 4.13 -7.06
CA TRP A 66 -18.40 5.56 -6.82
C TRP A 66 -19.78 6.24 -6.81
N ASP A 67 -20.10 7.00 -5.78
CA ASP A 67 -21.38 7.71 -5.64
C ASP A 67 -21.32 9.22 -5.91
N GLY A 68 -20.14 9.73 -6.27
CA GLY A 68 -19.86 11.15 -6.49
C GLY A 68 -19.07 11.79 -5.34
N GLU A 69 -18.92 11.12 -4.21
CA GLU A 69 -18.22 11.60 -3.02
C GLU A 69 -17.37 10.50 -2.37
N THR A 70 -17.91 9.27 -2.31
CA THR A 70 -17.28 8.12 -1.67
C THR A 70 -17.04 6.98 -2.66
N LEU A 71 -15.81 6.49 -2.71
CA LEU A 71 -15.43 5.27 -3.40
C LEU A 71 -15.48 4.12 -2.39
N ARG A 72 -16.39 3.17 -2.60
CA ARG A 72 -16.49 1.96 -1.81
C ARG A 72 -15.81 0.83 -2.56
N LEU A 73 -14.79 0.20 -1.96
CA LEU A 73 -14.12 -0.98 -2.50
C LEU A 73 -14.46 -2.20 -1.62
N VAL A 74 -14.94 -3.25 -2.25
CA VAL A 74 -15.10 -4.57 -1.64
C VAL A 74 -13.98 -5.45 -2.18
N GLU A 75 -13.12 -5.91 -1.30
CA GLU A 75 -11.95 -6.71 -1.61
C GLU A 75 -12.12 -8.12 -1.04
N ASP A 76 -12.23 -9.12 -1.92
CA ASP A 76 -12.30 -10.54 -1.57
C ASP A 76 -10.95 -11.20 -1.83
N PHE A 77 -10.21 -11.48 -0.76
CA PHE A 77 -8.89 -12.10 -0.80
C PHE A 77 -8.99 -13.63 -0.81
N VAL A 78 -8.16 -14.24 -1.63
CA VAL A 78 -7.88 -15.68 -1.59
C VAL A 78 -6.36 -15.86 -1.48
N TYR A 79 -5.92 -16.49 -0.41
CA TYR A 79 -4.50 -16.75 -0.15
C TYR A 79 -4.08 -18.12 -0.68
N GLU A 80 -2.76 -18.34 -0.92
CA GLU A 80 -2.22 -19.62 -1.40
C GLU A 80 -2.53 -20.80 -0.48
N ASP A 81 -2.71 -20.56 0.83
CA ASP A 81 -3.08 -21.59 1.82
C ASP A 81 -4.58 -21.92 1.80
N GLY A 82 -5.35 -21.31 0.90
CA GLY A 82 -6.79 -21.47 0.76
C GLY A 82 -7.61 -20.65 1.77
N SER A 83 -6.99 -19.92 2.66
CA SER A 83 -7.70 -18.99 3.54
C SER A 83 -8.27 -17.80 2.76
N THR A 84 -9.33 -17.21 3.27
CA THR A 84 -10.01 -16.06 2.64
C THR A 84 -10.19 -14.93 3.65
N GLU A 85 -10.25 -13.70 3.15
CA GLU A 85 -10.54 -12.49 3.91
C GLU A 85 -11.40 -11.57 3.04
N GLN A 86 -12.32 -10.83 3.63
CA GLN A 86 -12.97 -9.72 2.96
C GLN A 86 -12.61 -8.43 3.67
N ARG A 87 -12.33 -7.39 2.89
CA ARG A 87 -12.10 -6.03 3.41
C ARG A 87 -12.95 -5.04 2.62
N ILE A 88 -13.54 -4.09 3.33
CA ILE A 88 -14.33 -3.03 2.72
C ILE A 88 -13.70 -1.70 3.09
N TRP A 89 -13.25 -0.97 2.07
CA TRP A 89 -12.79 0.40 2.20
C TRP A 89 -13.89 1.38 1.83
N LEU A 90 -13.99 2.45 2.59
CA LEU A 90 -14.78 3.63 2.27
C LEU A 90 -13.81 4.80 2.14
N LEU A 91 -13.55 5.22 0.90
CA LEU A 91 -12.63 6.30 0.58
C LEU A 91 -13.44 7.55 0.23
N GLU A 92 -13.33 8.59 1.03
CA GLU A 92 -13.98 9.89 0.83
C GLU A 92 -13.00 10.83 0.13
N LYS A 93 -13.44 11.45 -0.97
CA LYS A 93 -12.67 12.47 -1.69
C LYS A 93 -12.84 13.82 -1.02
N LEU A 94 -11.76 14.37 -0.46
CA LEU A 94 -11.79 15.65 0.25
C LEU A 94 -11.67 16.84 -0.69
N ASP A 95 -10.87 16.67 -1.74
CA ASP A 95 -10.67 17.63 -2.83
C ASP A 95 -10.08 16.93 -4.07
N GLU A 96 -9.57 17.68 -5.03
CA GLU A 96 -9.03 17.15 -6.28
C GLU A 96 -7.85 16.16 -6.08
N GLN A 97 -7.16 16.22 -4.95
CA GLN A 97 -5.95 15.43 -4.70
C GLN A 97 -6.00 14.60 -3.42
N ARG A 98 -6.80 14.99 -2.44
CA ARG A 98 -6.75 14.41 -1.10
C ARG A 98 -7.92 13.51 -0.81
N TRP A 99 -7.61 12.41 -0.13
CA TRP A 99 -8.53 11.38 0.27
C TRP A 99 -8.38 11.04 1.75
N GLN A 100 -9.47 10.62 2.35
CA GLN A 100 -9.46 9.94 3.65
C GLN A 100 -10.27 8.65 3.56
N SER A 101 -9.99 7.69 4.46
CA SER A 101 -10.71 6.43 4.43
C SER A 101 -10.75 5.72 5.77
N THR A 102 -11.72 4.82 5.85
CA THR A 102 -11.87 3.84 6.93
C THR A 102 -12.05 2.46 6.35
N ALA A 103 -11.63 1.44 7.09
CA ALA A 103 -11.93 0.03 6.86
C ALA A 103 -11.88 -0.70 8.19
N ASP A 104 -12.40 -1.93 8.21
CA ASP A 104 -12.31 -2.78 9.41
C ASP A 104 -10.85 -3.03 9.79
N GLY A 105 -10.55 -2.87 11.06
CA GLY A 105 -9.20 -3.00 11.61
C GLY A 105 -8.32 -1.75 11.47
N VAL A 106 -8.69 -0.76 10.64
CA VAL A 106 -7.93 0.49 10.51
C VAL A 106 -8.06 1.32 11.78
N ILE A 107 -6.93 1.79 12.29
CA ILE A 107 -6.84 2.62 13.49
C ILE A 107 -6.85 4.09 13.09
N GLY A 108 -7.92 4.78 13.48
CA GLY A 108 -8.12 6.18 13.09
C GLY A 108 -8.57 6.31 11.64
N ILE A 109 -7.97 7.24 10.92
CA ILE A 109 -8.30 7.58 9.53
C ILE A 109 -7.06 7.34 8.67
N ALA A 110 -7.22 6.60 7.58
CA ALA A 110 -6.24 6.50 6.52
C ALA A 110 -6.27 7.78 5.66
N THR A 111 -5.12 8.21 5.16
CA THR A 111 -5.01 9.42 4.34
C THR A 111 -4.30 9.13 3.04
N GLY A 112 -4.71 9.80 1.96
CA GLY A 112 -4.13 9.64 0.64
C GLY A 112 -4.00 10.93 -0.13
N GLU A 113 -3.07 10.95 -1.09
CA GLU A 113 -2.85 12.06 -2.01
C GLU A 113 -2.56 11.53 -3.42
N GLU A 114 -3.31 12.06 -4.41
CA GLU A 114 -3.08 11.86 -5.83
C GLU A 114 -2.20 12.97 -6.39
N ARG A 115 -1.21 12.61 -7.22
CA ARG A 115 -0.43 13.59 -7.96
C ARG A 115 0.10 13.00 -9.27
N GLY A 116 -0.38 13.51 -10.40
CA GLY A 116 -0.02 12.98 -11.72
C GLY A 116 -0.49 11.54 -11.88
N ASP A 117 0.43 10.62 -12.14
CA ASP A 117 0.17 9.19 -12.30
C ASP A 117 0.39 8.36 -11.01
N VAL A 118 0.49 9.03 -9.86
CA VAL A 118 0.83 8.42 -8.57
C VAL A 118 -0.25 8.70 -7.53
N PHE A 119 -0.52 7.71 -6.67
CA PHE A 119 -1.27 7.85 -5.43
C PHE A 119 -0.45 7.30 -4.27
N ASN A 120 -0.34 8.09 -3.19
CA ASN A 120 0.22 7.63 -1.93
C ASN A 120 -0.89 7.42 -0.90
N TRP A 121 -0.82 6.34 -0.15
CA TRP A 121 -1.81 5.94 0.84
C TRP A 121 -1.14 5.54 2.15
N ALA A 122 -1.53 6.14 3.27
CA ALA A 122 -0.91 5.87 4.57
C ALA A 122 -1.96 5.52 5.63
N TYR A 123 -1.75 4.40 6.33
CA TYR A 123 -2.66 3.94 7.38
C TYR A 123 -1.99 3.04 8.40
N THR A 124 -2.65 2.86 9.54
CA THR A 124 -2.31 1.85 10.55
C THR A 124 -3.48 0.90 10.70
N ILE A 125 -3.21 -0.40 10.76
CA ILE A 125 -4.23 -1.44 10.82
C ILE A 125 -3.84 -2.54 11.79
N ASP A 126 -4.83 -3.14 12.44
CA ASP A 126 -4.71 -4.36 13.23
C ASP A 126 -5.04 -5.56 12.32
N LEU A 127 -4.01 -6.22 11.78
CA LEU A 127 -4.16 -7.40 10.93
C LEU A 127 -4.45 -8.65 11.75
N PRO A 128 -5.44 -9.48 11.38
CA PRO A 128 -5.65 -10.77 12.03
C PRO A 128 -4.47 -11.72 11.72
N VAL A 129 -3.88 -12.30 12.76
CA VAL A 129 -2.77 -13.27 12.64
C VAL A 129 -3.15 -14.67 13.12
N GLY A 130 -4.43 -14.93 13.27
CA GLY A 130 -4.99 -16.20 13.72
C GLY A 130 -5.24 -16.25 15.23
N GLN A 131 -5.98 -17.25 15.67
CA GLN A 131 -6.33 -17.50 17.09
C GLN A 131 -7.00 -16.31 17.82
N GLY A 132 -7.59 -15.37 17.07
CA GLY A 132 -8.17 -14.14 17.63
C GLY A 132 -7.16 -13.04 17.98
N GLU A 133 -5.88 -13.23 17.66
CA GLU A 133 -4.83 -12.22 17.84
C GLU A 133 -4.73 -11.31 16.63
N THR A 134 -4.27 -10.07 16.87
CA THR A 134 -4.00 -9.09 15.82
C THR A 134 -2.57 -8.57 15.91
N LEU A 135 -2.04 -8.20 14.74
CA LEU A 135 -0.74 -7.55 14.61
C LEU A 135 -0.94 -6.13 14.12
N ARG A 136 -0.60 -5.14 14.96
CA ARG A 136 -0.63 -3.73 14.56
C ARG A 136 0.56 -3.40 13.70
N VAL A 137 0.27 -2.91 12.48
CA VAL A 137 1.25 -2.48 11.48
C VAL A 137 0.82 -1.17 10.83
N SER A 138 1.78 -0.40 10.34
CA SER A 138 1.52 0.78 9.51
C SER A 138 1.99 0.52 8.10
N PHE A 139 1.17 0.93 7.15
CA PHE A 139 1.45 0.88 5.72
C PHE A 139 1.70 2.28 5.17
N ASP A 140 2.57 2.35 4.17
CA ASP A 140 2.91 3.51 3.37
C ASP A 140 2.93 3.00 1.92
N ASP A 141 1.76 3.10 1.26
CA ASP A 141 1.48 2.50 -0.04
C ASP A 141 1.73 3.53 -1.13
N TRP A 142 2.39 3.08 -2.17
CA TRP A 142 2.65 3.86 -3.37
C TRP A 142 2.09 3.12 -4.57
N MET A 143 1.19 3.79 -5.29
CA MET A 143 0.52 3.25 -6.46
C MET A 143 0.93 4.07 -7.68
N TRP A 144 1.22 3.40 -8.79
CA TRP A 144 1.58 4.01 -10.06
C TRP A 144 0.68 3.49 -11.17
N LEU A 145 0.07 4.40 -11.93
CA LEU A 145 -0.72 4.05 -13.10
C LEU A 145 0.20 3.62 -14.23
N LEU A 146 0.14 2.35 -14.64
CA LEU A 146 0.95 1.80 -15.74
C LEU A 146 0.27 1.98 -17.09
N SER A 147 -1.06 1.82 -17.13
CA SER A 147 -1.92 2.02 -18.29
C SER A 147 -3.33 2.37 -17.81
N ASP A 148 -4.27 2.59 -18.72
CA ASP A 148 -5.66 2.94 -18.35
C ASP A 148 -6.37 1.83 -17.56
N ASP A 149 -5.85 0.60 -17.63
CA ASP A 149 -6.41 -0.61 -17.02
C ASP A 149 -5.48 -1.29 -15.99
N ARG A 150 -4.26 -0.76 -15.75
CA ARG A 150 -3.25 -1.41 -14.92
C ARG A 150 -2.57 -0.46 -13.95
N LEU A 151 -2.41 -0.94 -12.73
CA LEU A 151 -1.78 -0.19 -11.64
C LEU A 151 -0.84 -1.09 -10.84
N LEU A 152 0.31 -0.55 -10.47
CA LEU A 152 1.27 -1.21 -9.59
C LEU A 152 1.23 -0.54 -8.22
N ASN A 153 1.19 -1.34 -7.17
CA ASN A 153 1.33 -0.88 -5.78
C ASN A 153 2.56 -1.50 -5.13
N ARG A 154 3.25 -0.69 -4.34
CA ARG A 154 4.27 -1.12 -3.39
C ARG A 154 4.00 -0.49 -2.03
N ALA A 155 3.66 -1.31 -1.07
CA ALA A 155 3.33 -0.92 0.29
C ALA A 155 4.49 -1.25 1.24
N TYR A 156 5.07 -0.25 1.87
CA TYR A 156 6.08 -0.44 2.91
C TYR A 156 5.40 -0.73 4.24
N MET A 157 5.65 -1.91 4.79
CA MET A 157 5.05 -2.36 6.04
C MET A 157 5.99 -2.11 7.21
N LYS A 158 5.49 -1.41 8.24
CA LYS A 158 6.24 -1.08 9.45
C LYS A 158 5.56 -1.60 10.71
N ARG A 159 6.36 -2.00 11.67
CA ARG A 159 5.92 -2.30 13.03
C ARG A 159 6.77 -1.51 14.02
N LEU A 160 6.12 -0.78 14.93
CA LEU A 160 6.82 0.09 15.91
C LEU A 160 7.86 1.02 15.26
N GLY A 161 7.55 1.54 14.06
CA GLY A 161 8.43 2.44 13.30
C GLY A 161 9.54 1.75 12.50
N VAL A 162 9.74 0.44 12.65
CA VAL A 162 10.75 -0.34 11.91
C VAL A 162 10.11 -1.02 10.70
N THR A 163 10.72 -0.93 9.53
CA THR A 163 10.27 -1.65 8.34
C THR A 163 10.47 -3.15 8.55
N ILE A 164 9.41 -3.93 8.36
CA ILE A 164 9.40 -5.40 8.54
C ILE A 164 9.19 -6.15 7.23
N GLY A 165 8.86 -5.44 6.15
CA GLY A 165 8.66 -6.02 4.83
C GLY A 165 7.92 -5.07 3.92
N GLU A 166 7.47 -5.62 2.80
CA GLU A 166 6.70 -4.89 1.81
C GLU A 166 5.65 -5.80 1.16
N VAL A 167 4.57 -5.19 0.68
CA VAL A 167 3.59 -5.84 -0.16
C VAL A 167 3.70 -5.25 -1.56
N ILE A 168 3.74 -6.10 -2.57
CA ILE A 168 3.73 -5.69 -3.98
C ILE A 168 2.44 -6.24 -4.58
N ILE A 169 1.65 -5.37 -5.22
CA ILE A 169 0.35 -5.74 -5.80
C ILE A 169 0.27 -5.18 -7.22
N TYR A 170 -0.19 -6.00 -8.13
CA TYR A 170 -0.55 -5.61 -9.49
C TYR A 170 -2.06 -5.67 -9.63
N PHE A 171 -2.67 -4.58 -10.07
CA PHE A 171 -4.11 -4.48 -10.31
C PHE A 171 -4.40 -4.40 -11.80
N GLU A 172 -5.47 -5.07 -12.21
CA GLU A 172 -5.98 -5.06 -13.58
C GLU A 172 -7.50 -4.93 -13.57
N ARG A 173 -8.03 -4.02 -14.39
CA ARG A 173 -9.48 -3.89 -14.62
C ARG A 173 -9.96 -5.02 -15.52
N VAL A 174 -11.13 -5.59 -15.23
CA VAL A 174 -11.73 -6.72 -15.95
C VAL A 174 -12.78 -6.23 -16.94
#